data_e0c2b3d376cbc595b8abdd14ac0abd5d
#
_entry.id   e0c2b3d376cbc595b8abdd14ac0abd5d
#
_cell.length_a   1.000
_cell.length_b   1.000
_cell.length_c   1.000
_cell.angle_alpha   90.00
_cell.angle_beta   90.00
_cell.angle_gamma   90.00
#
_symmetry.space_group_name_H-M   'P 1'
#
loop_
_entity.id
_entity.type
_entity.pdbx_description
1 polymer ?
#
loop_
_entity_poly.entity_id
_entity_poly.type
_entity_poly.pdbx_seq_one_letter_code
_entity_poly.pdbx_strand_id
1 'polypeptide(L)'
;MKKYFAILLAATVAAVACNKESIEESTKPIVEVKYVDVDFTASFEKSELALSKTFIGADGAVSWSDGDQISVFDNSTTATTHNNLFSFAGGQSFTGKLPEDGAAVFALYPQRNNATYADGIITTKLFPEQNAKVGTFADGVAIMAGKVNGREIEFKNLCSHIKFTLEQEGIKSLTLMGNKNEALCGMFEVNLTGEEPVIQVKTPETYVTLRNEDGSALATGDYYFTILPVEFADGFTVILSKNADGSQLAAKTNGIVDKIKTRNTVLGMPAVPAEKLRTHLNYFVKYNDGFPVSIGETNDGGVQFSKESNPGGILVNSTKNNTLIKKDGVYFICNENDPAQIKYNETNGIIVCGVDASVKSKVEMAKTLQPATKGDGVILFENLVISPEATFTGDFITQKKATANPGTSFGSIVFDNCKITTAKNLININNKETSITRVSVLNCDYFAKGNASRVLSFGNNASTVSELNIRNNIFGVAEGTVMTDFKVLHCPEGTVSAINVYSNTFDNTTIVNAGCVIIKNVENCHMMYNLFNETVLKTANSNFGNYKGTAAAGTIMGEVTNNYFYTSGTYSLINALKPQKTGSPVKLSKTPLSSAWDPFNGQYGIYDINAVDPTKQPSEAILPNIGAHR
;
A
#
# COMPACT_ATOMS: atom_id res chain seq x y z
N MET A 1 47.46 16.13 6.54
CA MET A 1 47.97 15.87 7.89
C MET A 1 47.05 14.82 8.53
N LYS A 2 47.65 13.64 8.73
CA LYS A 2 46.99 12.48 9.35
C LYS A 2 46.90 12.69 10.85
N LYS A 3 45.75 12.38 11.49
CA LYS A 3 45.70 12.07 12.92
C LYS A 3 44.80 10.87 13.15
N TYR A 4 45.44 9.80 13.53
CA TYR A 4 44.84 8.58 14.06
C TYR A 4 44.36 8.83 15.50
N PHE A 5 43.18 8.39 15.85
CA PHE A 5 42.75 8.23 17.24
C PHE A 5 42.67 6.73 17.53
N ALA A 6 43.59 6.28 18.37
CA ALA A 6 43.53 4.97 19.00
C ALA A 6 42.69 5.09 20.28
N ILE A 7 41.65 4.29 20.42
CA ILE A 7 40.92 4.15 21.68
C ILE A 7 41.47 2.95 22.42
N LEU A 8 42.05 3.24 23.57
CA LEU A 8 42.58 2.28 24.53
C LEU A 8 41.41 1.79 25.42
N LEU A 9 41.14 0.49 25.40
CA LEU A 9 40.15 -0.14 26.28
C LEU A 9 40.88 -0.56 27.56
N ALA A 10 40.61 0.13 28.67
CA ALA A 10 41.09 -0.25 30.01
C ALA A 10 40.13 -1.26 30.64
N ALA A 11 40.60 -2.47 30.85
CA ALA A 11 39.89 -3.50 31.62
C ALA A 11 40.11 -3.27 33.11
N THR A 12 39.06 -2.98 33.87
CA THR A 12 39.08 -3.03 35.34
C THR A 12 38.69 -4.42 35.80
N VAL A 13 39.65 -5.12 36.35
CA VAL A 13 39.47 -6.39 37.08
C VAL A 13 38.98 -6.05 38.49
N ALA A 14 37.75 -6.40 38.81
CA ALA A 14 37.28 -6.48 40.20
C ALA A 14 37.24 -7.96 40.61
N ALA A 15 38.19 -8.33 41.48
CA ALA A 15 38.21 -9.63 42.11
C ALA A 15 37.15 -9.68 43.20
N VAL A 16 36.18 -10.60 43.05
CA VAL A 16 35.39 -11.09 44.18
C VAL A 16 35.67 -12.58 44.30
N ALA A 17 36.27 -12.92 45.43
CA ALA A 17 36.54 -14.31 45.81
C ALA A 17 35.30 -14.96 46.41
N CYS A 18 35.22 -16.28 46.24
CA CYS A 18 34.43 -17.31 46.92
C CYS A 18 33.18 -17.81 46.20
N ASN A 19 33.24 -18.89 45.48
CA ASN A 19 32.97 -20.25 45.92
C ASN A 19 33.30 -21.24 44.79
N LYS A 20 34.11 -22.23 45.07
CA LYS A 20 34.33 -23.38 44.21
C LYS A 20 33.10 -24.28 44.23
N GLU A 21 32.23 -24.13 43.28
CA GLU A 21 31.47 -25.23 42.72
C GLU A 21 32.01 -25.50 41.33
N SER A 22 32.56 -26.67 41.13
CA SER A 22 33.05 -27.17 39.86
C SER A 22 31.87 -27.24 38.87
N ILE A 23 31.73 -26.23 38.04
CA ILE A 23 30.96 -26.36 36.80
C ILE A 23 31.85 -27.23 35.92
N GLU A 24 31.53 -28.49 35.79
CA GLU A 24 31.97 -29.29 34.65
C GLU A 24 31.41 -28.61 33.41
N GLU A 25 32.21 -27.77 32.75
CA GLU A 25 31.99 -27.43 31.37
C GLU A 25 31.99 -28.75 30.58
N SER A 26 30.81 -29.22 30.26
CA SER A 26 30.62 -30.25 29.25
C SER A 26 31.11 -29.65 27.92
N THR A 27 32.40 -29.67 27.69
CA THR A 27 32.99 -29.50 26.37
C THR A 27 32.55 -30.71 25.56
N LYS A 28 31.37 -30.62 24.90
CA LYS A 28 31.07 -31.53 23.82
C LYS A 28 32.29 -31.46 22.87
N PRO A 29 32.93 -32.59 22.55
CA PRO A 29 34.03 -32.58 21.59
C PRO A 29 33.53 -31.93 20.32
N ILE A 30 34.26 -30.90 19.84
CA ILE A 30 34.03 -30.33 18.50
C ILE A 30 34.37 -31.49 17.55
N VAL A 31 33.35 -32.13 17.03
CA VAL A 31 33.53 -33.16 16.00
C VAL A 31 33.93 -32.41 14.73
N GLU A 32 35.17 -32.55 14.32
CA GLU A 32 35.66 -32.01 13.06
C GLU A 32 34.96 -32.72 11.91
N VAL A 33 34.13 -32.02 11.15
CA VAL A 33 33.44 -32.56 9.99
C VAL A 33 34.45 -32.79 8.86
N LYS A 34 34.66 -34.03 8.47
CA LYS A 34 35.50 -34.35 7.32
C LYS A 34 34.66 -34.31 6.05
N TYR A 35 35.23 -33.83 4.95
CA TYR A 35 34.59 -33.71 3.66
C TYR A 35 35.32 -34.58 2.62
N VAL A 36 34.56 -35.16 1.73
CA VAL A 36 35.07 -35.97 0.58
C VAL A 36 34.60 -35.34 -0.74
N ASP A 37 35.46 -35.43 -1.74
CA ASP A 37 35.13 -34.96 -3.09
C ASP A 37 34.15 -35.96 -3.73
N VAL A 38 33.10 -35.39 -4.37
CA VAL A 38 32.00 -36.14 -4.96
C VAL A 38 31.62 -35.55 -6.31
N ASP A 39 31.29 -36.42 -7.27
CA ASP A 39 30.78 -36.03 -8.59
C ASP A 39 29.35 -36.52 -8.76
N PHE A 40 28.50 -35.72 -9.39
CA PHE A 40 27.17 -36.10 -9.81
C PHE A 40 26.96 -35.86 -11.30
N THR A 41 26.19 -36.71 -11.95
CA THR A 41 25.66 -36.52 -13.29
C THR A 41 24.25 -35.95 -13.17
N ALA A 42 24.02 -34.76 -13.71
CA ALA A 42 22.76 -34.05 -13.62
C ALA A 42 22.05 -34.00 -14.98
N SER A 43 20.82 -34.47 -15.03
CA SER A 43 19.94 -34.44 -16.18
C SER A 43 18.66 -33.65 -15.90
N PHE A 44 17.89 -33.39 -16.93
CA PHE A 44 16.59 -32.73 -16.85
C PHE A 44 15.47 -33.71 -17.16
N GLU A 45 14.31 -33.50 -16.50
CA GLU A 45 13.09 -34.18 -16.93
C GLU A 45 12.78 -33.88 -18.40
N LYS A 46 12.25 -34.86 -19.10
CA LYS A 46 11.76 -34.66 -20.46
C LYS A 46 10.55 -33.72 -20.42
N SER A 47 10.64 -32.60 -21.06
CA SER A 47 9.55 -31.64 -21.19
C SER A 47 8.98 -31.70 -22.61
N GLU A 48 7.65 -31.65 -22.74
CA GLU A 48 6.99 -31.40 -24.04
C GLU A 48 7.29 -29.99 -24.59
N LEU A 49 7.74 -29.10 -23.71
CA LEU A 49 8.16 -27.75 -24.02
C LEU A 49 9.62 -27.60 -23.61
N ALA A 50 10.48 -27.40 -24.58
CA ALA A 50 11.93 -27.20 -24.43
C ALA A 50 12.31 -25.90 -23.67
N LEU A 51 11.65 -25.61 -22.57
CA LEU A 51 11.73 -24.33 -21.86
C LEU A 51 12.27 -24.40 -20.44
N SER A 52 12.95 -25.46 -20.05
CA SER A 52 13.63 -25.46 -18.76
C SER A 52 15.07 -25.10 -18.98
N LYS A 53 15.49 -23.82 -18.73
CA LYS A 53 16.89 -23.58 -18.58
C LYS A 53 17.48 -22.22 -18.45
N THR A 54 18.79 -22.26 -18.11
CA THR A 54 19.75 -21.17 -18.14
C THR A 54 19.91 -20.56 -19.53
N PHE A 55 19.72 -21.33 -20.61
CA PHE A 55 19.76 -20.85 -21.98
C PHE A 55 18.88 -21.71 -22.89
N ILE A 56 18.04 -21.09 -23.70
CA ILE A 56 17.29 -21.76 -24.76
C ILE A 56 18.16 -21.68 -26.02
N GLY A 57 18.73 -22.80 -26.42
CA GLY A 57 19.39 -22.92 -27.73
C GLY A 57 18.41 -22.67 -28.88
N ALA A 58 18.91 -22.34 -30.05
CA ALA A 58 18.09 -22.13 -31.26
C ALA A 58 17.25 -23.37 -31.67
N ASP A 59 17.64 -24.54 -31.19
CA ASP A 59 16.97 -25.85 -31.37
C ASP A 59 16.01 -26.21 -30.21
N GLY A 60 15.84 -25.33 -29.22
CA GLY A 60 15.03 -25.56 -28.03
C GLY A 60 15.68 -26.56 -27.04
N ALA A 61 16.91 -26.98 -27.26
CA ALA A 61 17.61 -27.92 -26.39
C ALA A 61 18.15 -27.23 -25.14
N VAL A 62 18.15 -28.01 -24.08
CA VAL A 62 18.51 -27.64 -22.72
C VAL A 62 19.90 -28.16 -22.38
N SER A 63 20.94 -27.30 -22.09
CA SER A 63 22.32 -27.65 -21.72
C SER A 63 22.82 -26.90 -20.50
N TRP A 64 23.57 -27.49 -19.62
CA TRP A 64 24.29 -26.78 -18.57
C TRP A 64 25.31 -25.80 -19.18
N SER A 65 25.61 -24.75 -18.49
CA SER A 65 26.55 -23.70 -18.91
C SER A 65 27.69 -23.55 -17.91
N ASP A 66 28.82 -23.06 -18.41
CA ASP A 66 29.93 -22.70 -17.51
C ASP A 66 29.46 -21.69 -16.46
N GLY A 67 29.80 -21.97 -15.21
CA GLY A 67 29.38 -21.17 -14.05
C GLY A 67 28.09 -21.65 -13.38
N ASP A 68 27.37 -22.62 -13.95
CA ASP A 68 26.22 -23.21 -13.26
C ASP A 68 26.64 -23.90 -11.95
N GLN A 69 25.81 -23.67 -10.93
CA GLN A 69 26.01 -24.23 -9.59
C GLN A 69 24.70 -24.80 -9.05
N ILE A 70 24.81 -25.89 -8.29
CA ILE A 70 23.68 -26.53 -7.61
C ILE A 70 23.93 -26.62 -6.11
N SER A 71 22.85 -26.57 -5.33
CA SER A 71 22.84 -27.00 -3.93
C SER A 71 22.59 -28.48 -3.87
N VAL A 72 23.44 -29.24 -3.17
CA VAL A 72 23.22 -30.64 -2.86
C VAL A 72 23.02 -30.81 -1.37
N PHE A 73 21.88 -31.34 -0.98
CA PHE A 73 21.50 -31.55 0.42
C PHE A 73 21.87 -32.95 0.86
N ASP A 74 22.46 -33.06 2.04
CA ASP A 74 22.91 -34.32 2.65
C ASP A 74 22.14 -34.63 3.94
N ASN A 75 22.33 -35.86 4.44
CA ASN A 75 21.76 -36.35 5.68
C ASN A 75 22.82 -36.62 6.76
N SER A 76 23.96 -35.94 6.72
CA SER A 76 25.02 -36.07 7.74
C SER A 76 24.46 -35.84 9.14
N THR A 77 25.00 -36.54 10.12
CA THR A 77 24.69 -36.34 11.54
C THR A 77 25.70 -35.45 12.24
N THR A 78 26.83 -35.17 11.60
CA THR A 78 27.91 -34.33 12.17
C THR A 78 27.95 -32.93 11.58
N ALA A 79 27.47 -32.72 10.36
CA ALA A 79 27.39 -31.40 9.73
C ALA A 79 26.32 -30.54 10.38
N THR A 80 26.62 -29.24 10.52
CA THR A 80 25.65 -28.23 11.01
C THR A 80 24.89 -27.56 9.88
N THR A 81 25.37 -27.69 8.65
CA THR A 81 24.73 -27.21 7.42
C THR A 81 24.66 -28.33 6.41
N HIS A 82 23.50 -28.54 5.80
CA HIS A 82 23.26 -29.64 4.87
C HIS A 82 23.13 -29.15 3.43
N ASN A 83 23.52 -27.93 3.12
CA ASN A 83 23.48 -27.34 1.79
C ASN A 83 24.89 -27.17 1.24
N ASN A 84 25.27 -28.05 0.35
CA ASN A 84 26.63 -28.11 -0.19
C ASN A 84 26.67 -27.58 -1.62
N LEU A 85 27.67 -26.77 -1.92
CA LEU A 85 27.88 -26.19 -3.24
C LEU A 85 28.55 -27.22 -4.18
N PHE A 86 27.95 -27.41 -5.33
CA PHE A 86 28.53 -28.18 -6.45
C PHE A 86 28.58 -27.31 -7.70
N SER A 87 29.71 -27.31 -8.38
CA SER A 87 29.95 -26.51 -9.58
C SER A 87 29.97 -27.37 -10.82
N PHE A 88 29.44 -26.84 -11.92
CA PHE A 88 29.48 -27.51 -13.23
C PHE A 88 30.92 -27.77 -13.67
N ALA A 89 31.20 -28.98 -14.11
CA ALA A 89 32.54 -29.46 -14.52
C ALA A 89 32.63 -29.88 -16.00
N GLY A 90 31.53 -29.63 -16.75
CA GLY A 90 31.44 -29.99 -18.16
C GLY A 90 30.49 -31.15 -18.44
N GLY A 91 29.89 -31.18 -19.65
CA GLY A 91 28.92 -32.19 -20.05
C GLY A 91 27.65 -32.20 -19.21
N GLN A 92 27.50 -33.13 -18.31
CA GLN A 92 26.41 -33.19 -17.32
C GLN A 92 26.97 -33.33 -15.88
N SER A 93 28.27 -33.11 -15.69
CA SER A 93 28.94 -33.35 -14.42
C SER A 93 28.98 -32.10 -13.53
N PHE A 94 28.72 -32.33 -12.24
CA PHE A 94 28.88 -31.33 -11.16
C PHE A 94 29.80 -31.92 -10.09
N THR A 95 30.78 -31.14 -9.65
CA THR A 95 31.77 -31.54 -8.65
C THR A 95 31.67 -30.68 -7.40
N GLY A 96 31.83 -31.27 -6.25
CA GLY A 96 31.79 -30.59 -4.96
C GLY A 96 32.20 -31.49 -3.81
N LYS A 97 31.87 -31.09 -2.59
CA LYS A 97 32.24 -31.85 -1.38
C LYS A 97 31.01 -32.14 -0.54
N LEU A 98 30.99 -33.37 0.03
CA LEU A 98 29.99 -33.77 1.03
C LEU A 98 30.68 -34.17 2.34
N PRO A 99 29.99 -34.07 3.49
CA PRO A 99 30.44 -34.69 4.73
C PRO A 99 30.68 -36.20 4.52
N GLU A 100 31.76 -36.75 5.10
CA GLU A 100 32.14 -38.17 4.93
C GLU A 100 31.06 -39.11 5.49
N ASP A 101 30.33 -38.70 6.51
CA ASP A 101 29.22 -39.43 7.13
C ASP A 101 27.85 -39.13 6.49
N GLY A 102 27.79 -38.28 5.47
CA GLY A 102 26.57 -37.82 4.83
C GLY A 102 26.38 -38.40 3.43
N ALA A 103 25.18 -38.86 3.09
CA ALA A 103 24.77 -39.16 1.73
C ALA A 103 23.94 -38.03 1.15
N ALA A 104 24.18 -37.68 -0.12
CA ALA A 104 23.32 -36.76 -0.84
C ALA A 104 21.91 -37.32 -0.99
N VAL A 105 20.89 -36.53 -0.74
CA VAL A 105 19.48 -36.91 -0.79
C VAL A 105 18.68 -36.16 -1.83
N PHE A 106 18.90 -34.83 -1.93
CA PHE A 106 18.22 -33.97 -2.89
C PHE A 106 19.17 -32.91 -3.43
N ALA A 107 18.78 -32.31 -4.55
CA ALA A 107 19.50 -31.18 -5.13
C ALA A 107 18.53 -30.05 -5.57
N LEU A 108 19.01 -28.81 -5.60
CA LEU A 108 18.31 -27.62 -6.04
C LEU A 108 19.17 -26.84 -7.04
N TYR A 109 18.58 -26.41 -8.14
CA TYR A 109 19.18 -25.47 -9.08
C TYR A 109 18.30 -24.22 -9.19
N PRO A 110 18.86 -23.03 -9.31
CA PRO A 110 20.28 -22.73 -9.10
C PRO A 110 20.66 -22.87 -7.62
N GLN A 111 21.95 -22.91 -7.37
CA GLN A 111 22.50 -22.90 -6.01
C GLN A 111 21.96 -21.72 -5.22
N ARG A 112 21.55 -21.97 -3.98
CA ARG A 112 20.98 -20.96 -3.08
C ARG A 112 21.54 -21.14 -1.67
N ASN A 113 22.38 -20.20 -1.21
CA ASN A 113 22.97 -20.26 0.13
C ASN A 113 21.92 -20.28 1.27
N ASN A 114 20.77 -19.67 1.03
CA ASN A 114 19.67 -19.58 1.98
C ASN A 114 18.60 -20.65 1.82
N ALA A 115 18.79 -21.58 0.89
CA ALA A 115 17.90 -22.74 0.82
C ALA A 115 18.20 -23.70 1.98
N THR A 116 17.17 -24.22 2.60
CA THR A 116 17.27 -25.17 3.71
C THR A 116 16.59 -26.48 3.37
N TYR A 117 17.07 -27.54 4.03
CA TYR A 117 16.51 -28.87 3.89
C TYR A 117 16.19 -29.45 5.26
N ALA A 118 15.00 -30.02 5.41
CA ALA A 118 14.58 -30.80 6.57
C ALA A 118 13.50 -31.81 6.16
N ASP A 119 13.63 -33.06 6.61
CA ASP A 119 12.59 -34.09 6.49
C ASP A 119 12.01 -34.30 5.07
N GLY A 120 12.86 -34.26 4.05
CA GLY A 120 12.41 -34.43 2.66
C GLY A 120 11.85 -33.15 2.01
N ILE A 121 11.91 -32.02 2.70
CA ILE A 121 11.39 -30.73 2.24
C ILE A 121 12.54 -29.75 2.04
N ILE A 122 12.62 -29.15 0.86
CA ILE A 122 13.50 -28.03 0.58
C ILE A 122 12.68 -26.73 0.69
N THR A 123 13.17 -25.76 1.48
CA THR A 123 12.62 -24.40 1.53
C THR A 123 13.51 -23.47 0.72
N THR A 124 12.93 -22.72 -0.21
CA THR A 124 13.64 -21.75 -1.06
C THR A 124 12.73 -20.58 -1.44
N LYS A 125 13.22 -19.64 -2.25
CA LYS A 125 12.46 -18.47 -2.68
C LYS A 125 12.57 -18.24 -4.20
N LEU A 126 11.43 -17.98 -4.84
CA LEU A 126 11.37 -17.35 -6.15
C LEU A 126 11.19 -15.84 -5.94
N PHE A 127 12.11 -15.03 -6.45
CA PHE A 127 12.07 -13.57 -6.25
C PHE A 127 11.09 -12.90 -7.22
N PRO A 128 10.37 -11.85 -6.76
CA PRO A 128 9.47 -11.09 -7.61
C PRO A 128 10.19 -10.21 -8.64
N GLU A 129 11.40 -9.75 -8.35
CA GLU A 129 12.22 -8.97 -9.27
C GLU A 129 13.08 -9.90 -10.10
N GLN A 130 12.93 -9.84 -11.42
CA GLN A 130 13.64 -10.70 -12.36
C GLN A 130 14.33 -9.84 -13.42
N ASN A 131 15.61 -10.09 -13.66
CA ASN A 131 16.40 -9.35 -14.65
C ASN A 131 15.94 -9.72 -16.06
N ALA A 132 15.41 -8.76 -16.81
CA ALA A 132 14.77 -8.99 -18.10
C ALA A 132 15.76 -9.45 -19.16
N LYS A 133 15.37 -10.47 -19.93
CA LYS A 133 16.10 -10.94 -21.11
C LYS A 133 15.15 -11.12 -22.29
N VAL A 134 15.50 -10.57 -23.43
CA VAL A 134 14.74 -10.79 -24.66
C VAL A 134 14.91 -12.22 -25.14
N GLY A 135 13.80 -12.85 -25.51
CA GLY A 135 13.77 -14.20 -26.09
C GLY A 135 13.87 -15.33 -25.07
N THR A 136 14.13 -15.04 -23.79
CA THR A 136 14.26 -16.06 -22.73
C THR A 136 13.83 -15.50 -21.37
N PHE A 137 13.86 -16.32 -20.35
CA PHE A 137 13.64 -15.88 -18.96
C PHE A 137 14.93 -15.40 -18.29
N ALA A 138 14.79 -14.71 -17.18
CA ALA A 138 15.91 -14.20 -16.38
C ALA A 138 16.84 -15.32 -15.89
N ASP A 139 18.12 -14.97 -15.68
CA ASP A 139 19.08 -15.93 -15.11
C ASP A 139 18.69 -16.29 -13.67
N GLY A 140 18.85 -17.56 -13.34
CA GLY A 140 18.68 -18.08 -12.00
C GLY A 140 17.23 -18.06 -11.46
N VAL A 141 16.21 -17.79 -12.28
CA VAL A 141 14.81 -17.81 -11.84
C VAL A 141 14.11 -19.14 -12.14
N ALA A 142 14.59 -19.92 -13.11
CA ALA A 142 14.04 -21.25 -13.39
C ALA A 142 14.53 -22.24 -12.32
N ILE A 143 13.77 -22.33 -11.22
CA ILE A 143 14.13 -23.19 -10.10
C ILE A 143 13.76 -24.64 -10.43
N MET A 144 14.72 -25.53 -10.24
CA MET A 144 14.55 -26.97 -10.42
C MET A 144 15.01 -27.72 -9.17
N ALA A 145 14.38 -28.86 -8.88
CA ALA A 145 14.81 -29.74 -7.80
C ALA A 145 14.77 -31.18 -8.24
N GLY A 146 15.63 -32.02 -7.64
CA GLY A 146 15.71 -33.44 -7.98
C GLY A 146 16.12 -34.30 -6.81
N LYS A 147 15.76 -35.59 -6.89
CA LYS A 147 16.28 -36.62 -6.00
C LYS A 147 17.66 -37.06 -6.47
N VAL A 148 18.49 -37.41 -5.51
CA VAL A 148 19.79 -38.03 -5.80
C VAL A 148 19.64 -39.56 -5.74
N ASN A 149 19.96 -40.21 -6.84
CA ASN A 149 20.02 -41.69 -6.96
C ASN A 149 21.47 -42.11 -7.23
N GLY A 150 22.19 -42.51 -6.19
CA GLY A 150 23.61 -42.82 -6.30
C GLY A 150 24.43 -41.63 -6.76
N ARG A 151 24.82 -41.58 -8.01
CA ARG A 151 25.57 -40.47 -8.63
C ARG A 151 24.76 -39.68 -9.67
N GLU A 152 23.48 -39.96 -9.77
CA GLU A 152 22.61 -39.34 -10.75
C GLU A 152 21.59 -38.42 -10.09
N ILE A 153 21.32 -37.28 -10.72
CA ILE A 153 20.31 -36.32 -10.33
C ILE A 153 19.43 -36.04 -11.55
N GLU A 154 18.13 -36.30 -11.46
CA GLU A 154 17.17 -35.86 -12.46
C GLU A 154 16.42 -34.61 -11.91
N PHE A 155 16.68 -33.47 -12.50
CA PHE A 155 16.03 -32.22 -12.12
C PHE A 155 14.66 -32.10 -12.76
N LYS A 156 13.68 -31.73 -11.92
CA LYS A 156 12.31 -31.37 -12.32
C LYS A 156 12.11 -29.87 -12.16
N ASN A 157 11.58 -29.19 -13.19
CA ASN A 157 11.28 -27.77 -13.15
C ASN A 157 10.13 -27.51 -12.16
N LEU A 158 10.31 -26.55 -11.27
CA LEU A 158 9.29 -26.18 -10.27
C LEU A 158 8.42 -25.00 -10.71
N CYS A 159 8.81 -24.27 -11.74
CA CYS A 159 8.17 -23.04 -12.18
C CYS A 159 7.29 -23.24 -13.42
N SER A 160 6.46 -22.25 -13.70
CA SER A 160 5.75 -22.05 -14.96
C SER A 160 6.10 -20.69 -15.52
N HIS A 161 5.80 -20.44 -16.80
CA HIS A 161 6.19 -19.21 -17.46
C HIS A 161 5.01 -18.59 -18.21
N ILE A 162 4.94 -17.25 -18.22
CA ILE A 162 4.04 -16.50 -19.09
C ILE A 162 4.88 -15.69 -20.07
N LYS A 163 4.71 -15.96 -21.36
CA LYS A 163 5.35 -15.20 -22.43
C LYS A 163 4.51 -13.98 -22.77
N PHE A 164 5.14 -12.81 -22.77
CA PHE A 164 4.56 -11.53 -23.19
C PHE A 164 5.43 -10.94 -24.31
N THR A 165 4.81 -10.54 -25.42
CA THR A 165 5.52 -9.84 -26.51
C THR A 165 5.37 -8.34 -26.33
N LEU A 166 6.49 -7.66 -26.08
CA LEU A 166 6.58 -6.20 -25.94
C LEU A 166 6.81 -5.57 -27.31
N GLU A 167 5.83 -4.80 -27.80
CA GLU A 167 5.92 -4.03 -29.05
C GLU A 167 6.21 -2.55 -28.81
N GLN A 168 6.00 -2.05 -27.58
CA GLN A 168 6.13 -0.66 -27.21
C GLN A 168 7.58 -0.32 -26.83
N GLU A 169 8.10 0.77 -27.38
CA GLU A 169 9.40 1.33 -26.99
C GLU A 169 9.28 2.19 -25.73
N GLY A 170 10.41 2.42 -25.06
CA GLY A 170 10.50 3.30 -23.89
C GLY A 170 9.84 2.75 -22.64
N ILE A 171 9.66 1.43 -22.53
CA ILE A 171 9.14 0.74 -21.34
C ILE A 171 10.29 0.42 -20.40
N LYS A 172 10.17 0.85 -19.16
CA LYS A 172 11.14 0.59 -18.07
C LYS A 172 10.99 -0.81 -17.48
N SER A 173 9.74 -1.21 -17.24
CA SER A 173 9.42 -2.48 -16.61
C SER A 173 8.12 -3.08 -17.10
N LEU A 174 8.03 -4.40 -16.99
CA LEU A 174 6.79 -5.17 -17.17
C LEU A 174 6.47 -5.81 -15.81
N THR A 175 5.28 -5.56 -15.26
CA THR A 175 4.85 -6.19 -14.01
C THR A 175 3.60 -7.03 -14.24
N LEU A 176 3.68 -8.31 -13.90
CA LEU A 176 2.57 -9.26 -13.91
C LEU A 176 1.91 -9.30 -12.52
N MET A 177 0.60 -9.20 -12.47
CA MET A 177 -0.22 -9.37 -11.27
C MET A 177 -1.46 -10.19 -11.58
N GLY A 178 -1.83 -11.12 -10.71
CA GLY A 178 -3.12 -11.81 -10.81
C GLY A 178 -4.29 -10.89 -10.43
N ASN A 179 -5.42 -10.99 -11.13
CA ASN A 179 -6.56 -10.11 -10.85
C ASN A 179 -7.26 -10.41 -9.50
N LYS A 180 -6.96 -11.54 -8.88
CA LYS A 180 -7.41 -11.92 -7.53
C LYS A 180 -6.27 -12.05 -6.53
N ASN A 181 -5.14 -11.41 -6.84
CA ASN A 181 -3.95 -11.41 -5.98
C ASN A 181 -3.39 -12.82 -5.72
N GLU A 182 -3.39 -13.65 -6.74
CA GLU A 182 -2.83 -14.99 -6.68
C GLU A 182 -1.33 -14.94 -6.36
N ALA A 183 -0.84 -15.94 -5.63
CA ALA A 183 0.56 -16.07 -5.26
C ALA A 183 1.40 -16.45 -6.47
N LEU A 184 2.21 -15.53 -7.00
CA LEU A 184 3.04 -15.75 -8.17
C LEU A 184 4.46 -16.23 -7.84
N CYS A 185 4.97 -15.82 -6.69
CA CYS A 185 6.33 -16.12 -6.24
C CYS A 185 6.42 -15.99 -4.71
N GLY A 186 7.62 -15.89 -4.15
CA GLY A 186 7.86 -15.77 -2.72
C GLY A 186 8.58 -16.99 -2.13
N MET A 187 8.55 -17.13 -0.81
CA MET A 187 9.09 -18.33 -0.15
C MET A 187 8.13 -19.51 -0.32
N PHE A 188 8.70 -20.65 -0.67
CA PHE A 188 7.94 -21.88 -0.82
C PHE A 188 8.72 -23.09 -0.35
N GLU A 189 8.00 -24.14 -0.03
CA GLU A 189 8.52 -25.47 0.25
C GLU A 189 8.25 -26.37 -0.94
N VAL A 190 9.19 -27.25 -1.22
CA VAL A 190 9.00 -28.35 -2.18
C VAL A 190 9.27 -29.68 -1.49
N ASN A 191 8.27 -30.55 -1.51
CA ASN A 191 8.39 -31.92 -1.04
C ASN A 191 8.72 -32.82 -2.23
N LEU A 192 9.87 -33.50 -2.14
CA LEU A 192 10.40 -34.38 -3.15
C LEU A 192 10.32 -35.89 -2.77
N THR A 193 9.62 -36.23 -1.68
CA THR A 193 9.52 -37.64 -1.25
C THR A 193 8.69 -38.50 -2.21
N GLY A 194 7.69 -37.89 -2.87
CA GLY A 194 6.88 -38.52 -3.91
C GLY A 194 7.58 -38.63 -5.28
N GLU A 195 6.87 -39.08 -6.30
CA GLU A 195 7.36 -39.14 -7.70
C GLU A 195 7.39 -37.73 -8.30
N GLU A 196 6.38 -36.92 -8.00
CA GLU A 196 6.29 -35.53 -8.44
C GLU A 196 6.55 -34.54 -7.30
N PRO A 197 7.25 -33.43 -7.58
CA PRO A 197 7.41 -32.33 -6.62
C PRO A 197 6.07 -31.75 -6.20
N VAL A 198 5.84 -31.62 -4.89
CA VAL A 198 4.68 -30.92 -4.34
C VAL A 198 5.12 -29.58 -3.79
N ILE A 199 4.59 -28.50 -4.35
CA ILE A 199 4.96 -27.13 -4.02
C ILE A 199 3.93 -26.52 -3.05
N GLN A 200 4.40 -25.91 -1.96
CA GLN A 200 3.58 -25.18 -1.01
C GLN A 200 4.14 -23.76 -0.77
N VAL A 201 3.42 -22.74 -1.18
CA VAL A 201 3.80 -21.34 -0.92
C VAL A 201 3.62 -21.03 0.56
N LYS A 202 4.64 -20.42 1.19
CA LYS A 202 4.67 -20.04 2.62
C LYS A 202 4.51 -18.55 2.81
N THR A 203 5.28 -17.76 2.07
CA THR A 203 5.19 -16.31 2.11
C THR A 203 4.94 -15.83 0.68
N PRO A 204 3.67 -15.66 0.31
CA PRO A 204 3.31 -15.31 -1.06
C PRO A 204 3.70 -13.86 -1.40
N GLU A 205 4.17 -13.68 -2.63
CA GLU A 205 4.27 -12.41 -3.34
C GLU A 205 3.33 -12.49 -4.56
N THR A 206 2.57 -11.44 -4.82
CA THR A 206 1.49 -11.45 -5.82
C THR A 206 1.82 -10.74 -7.10
N TYR A 207 3.08 -10.43 -7.30
CA TYR A 207 3.58 -9.78 -8.51
C TYR A 207 4.90 -10.39 -8.95
N VAL A 208 5.22 -10.22 -10.24
CA VAL A 208 6.55 -10.47 -10.79
C VAL A 208 6.87 -9.31 -11.74
N THR A 209 8.03 -8.68 -11.56
CA THR A 209 8.49 -7.56 -12.37
C THR A 209 9.74 -7.94 -13.15
N LEU A 210 9.70 -7.70 -14.47
CA LEU A 210 10.84 -7.77 -15.36
C LEU A 210 11.37 -6.37 -15.61
N ARG A 211 12.67 -6.15 -15.38
CA ARG A 211 13.37 -4.90 -15.68
C ARG A 211 14.84 -5.14 -15.95
N ASN A 212 15.50 -4.23 -16.67
CA ASN A 212 16.94 -4.26 -16.81
C ASN A 212 17.61 -3.88 -15.47
N GLU A 213 18.71 -4.54 -15.14
CA GLU A 213 19.47 -4.30 -13.91
C GLU A 213 20.01 -2.86 -13.82
N ASP A 214 20.41 -2.30 -14.96
CA ASP A 214 20.89 -0.92 -15.06
C ASP A 214 19.78 0.14 -15.10
N GLY A 215 18.51 -0.28 -15.03
CA GLY A 215 17.34 0.60 -15.10
C GLY A 215 17.06 1.21 -16.45
N SER A 216 17.74 0.79 -17.52
CA SER A 216 17.46 1.20 -18.90
C SER A 216 16.11 0.68 -19.40
N ALA A 217 15.60 1.28 -20.48
CA ALA A 217 14.39 0.80 -21.12
C ALA A 217 14.58 -0.61 -21.71
N LEU A 218 13.52 -1.41 -21.64
CA LEU A 218 13.45 -2.72 -22.27
C LEU A 218 13.42 -2.58 -23.80
N ALA A 219 14.12 -3.47 -24.48
CA ALA A 219 14.01 -3.62 -25.93
C ALA A 219 12.67 -4.27 -26.30
N THR A 220 12.17 -4.03 -27.50
CA THR A 220 11.01 -4.78 -28.02
C THR A 220 11.36 -6.24 -28.23
N GLY A 221 10.39 -7.14 -28.02
CA GLY A 221 10.59 -8.58 -28.18
C GLY A 221 9.81 -9.42 -27.17
N ASP A 222 10.10 -10.71 -27.15
CA ASP A 222 9.45 -11.66 -26.26
C ASP A 222 10.13 -11.68 -24.87
N TYR A 223 9.34 -11.64 -23.82
CA TYR A 223 9.76 -11.70 -22.41
C TYR A 223 9.00 -12.83 -21.69
N TYR A 224 9.63 -13.41 -20.68
CA TYR A 224 9.04 -14.52 -19.94
C TYR A 224 9.03 -14.22 -18.44
N PHE A 225 7.84 -14.07 -17.88
CA PHE A 225 7.65 -14.06 -16.43
C PHE A 225 7.78 -15.49 -15.90
N THR A 226 8.68 -15.71 -14.96
CA THR A 226 8.79 -16.99 -14.25
C THR A 226 8.00 -16.91 -12.95
N ILE A 227 7.04 -17.82 -12.77
CA ILE A 227 6.12 -17.85 -11.64
C ILE A 227 6.02 -19.25 -11.05
N LEU A 228 5.57 -19.37 -9.81
CA LEU A 228 5.12 -20.64 -9.26
C LEU A 228 3.83 -21.09 -9.96
N PRO A 229 3.58 -22.42 -10.07
CA PRO A 229 2.35 -22.94 -10.65
C PRO A 229 1.12 -22.37 -9.95
N VAL A 230 0.21 -21.76 -10.71
CA VAL A 230 -0.97 -21.07 -10.19
C VAL A 230 -2.13 -21.14 -11.17
N GLU A 231 -3.35 -21.20 -10.65
CA GLU A 231 -4.56 -20.95 -11.41
C GLU A 231 -4.99 -19.49 -11.18
N PHE A 232 -5.15 -18.70 -12.23
CA PHE A 232 -5.76 -17.39 -12.11
C PHE A 232 -7.28 -17.52 -12.15
N ALA A 233 -7.92 -17.17 -11.04
CA ALA A 233 -9.38 -17.30 -10.91
C ALA A 233 -10.16 -16.30 -11.80
N ASP A 234 -9.55 -15.17 -12.13
CA ASP A 234 -10.15 -14.11 -12.97
C ASP A 234 -9.12 -13.44 -13.90
N GLY A 235 -8.17 -14.23 -14.41
CA GLY A 235 -7.12 -13.73 -15.28
C GLY A 235 -6.05 -12.93 -14.55
N PHE A 236 -5.29 -12.16 -15.32
CA PHE A 236 -4.16 -11.38 -14.82
C PHE A 236 -3.97 -10.10 -15.63
N THR A 237 -3.18 -9.20 -15.08
CA THR A 237 -2.83 -7.92 -15.69
C THR A 237 -1.31 -7.82 -15.87
N VAL A 238 -0.86 -7.41 -17.05
CA VAL A 238 0.52 -7.01 -17.31
C VAL A 238 0.56 -5.49 -17.39
N ILE A 239 1.30 -4.87 -16.49
CA ILE A 239 1.47 -3.42 -16.39
C ILE A 239 2.80 -3.04 -17.05
N LEU A 240 2.76 -2.08 -17.97
CA LEU A 240 3.90 -1.53 -18.68
C LEU A 240 4.19 -0.14 -18.11
N SER A 241 5.30 0.04 -17.42
CA SER A 241 5.72 1.36 -16.92
C SER A 241 6.62 2.06 -17.92
N LYS A 242 6.30 3.30 -18.30
CA LYS A 242 7.13 4.09 -19.20
C LYS A 242 8.38 4.61 -18.48
N ASN A 243 9.51 4.59 -19.19
CA ASN A 243 10.80 5.02 -18.64
C ASN A 243 10.88 6.54 -18.43
N ALA A 244 10.12 7.32 -19.20
CA ALA A 244 10.21 8.79 -19.19
C ALA A 244 9.63 9.40 -17.90
N ASP A 245 8.48 8.92 -17.42
CA ASP A 245 7.68 9.57 -16.40
C ASP A 245 6.97 8.60 -15.42
N GLY A 246 7.13 7.29 -15.65
CA GLY A 246 6.43 6.26 -14.87
C GLY A 246 4.92 6.22 -15.13
N SER A 247 4.42 6.82 -16.21
CA SER A 247 3.05 6.59 -16.64
C SER A 247 2.88 5.14 -17.09
N GLN A 248 1.69 4.59 -16.87
CA GLN A 248 1.45 3.16 -16.99
C GLN A 248 0.38 2.86 -18.03
N LEU A 249 0.60 1.76 -18.74
CA LEU A 249 -0.37 1.09 -19.58
C LEU A 249 -0.60 -0.32 -19.05
N ALA A 250 -1.76 -0.89 -19.28
CA ALA A 250 -2.05 -2.26 -18.87
C ALA A 250 -2.67 -3.07 -20.00
N ALA A 251 -2.24 -4.33 -20.08
CA ALA A 251 -2.90 -5.40 -20.80
C ALA A 251 -3.57 -6.34 -19.78
N LYS A 252 -4.90 -6.40 -19.80
CA LYS A 252 -5.68 -7.20 -18.86
C LYS A 252 -6.35 -8.37 -19.57
N THR A 253 -6.22 -9.56 -18.98
CA THR A 253 -7.04 -10.74 -19.32
C THR A 253 -8.10 -10.92 -18.24
N ASN A 254 -9.22 -11.52 -18.59
CA ASN A 254 -10.30 -11.87 -17.66
C ASN A 254 -10.67 -13.34 -17.82
N GLY A 255 -11.32 -13.89 -16.80
CA GLY A 255 -11.74 -15.28 -16.75
C GLY A 255 -10.62 -16.22 -16.28
N ILE A 256 -10.99 -17.47 -16.04
CA ILE A 256 -10.10 -18.48 -15.47
C ILE A 256 -8.98 -18.82 -16.44
N VAL A 257 -7.73 -18.80 -15.92
CA VAL A 257 -6.54 -19.27 -16.65
C VAL A 257 -5.89 -20.38 -15.83
N ASP A 258 -6.06 -21.62 -16.27
CA ASP A 258 -5.67 -22.83 -15.56
C ASP A 258 -4.46 -23.56 -16.16
N LYS A 259 -4.05 -23.21 -17.39
CA LYS A 259 -2.96 -23.87 -18.11
C LYS A 259 -1.67 -23.91 -17.28
N ILE A 260 -1.37 -22.84 -16.56
CA ILE A 260 -0.12 -22.69 -15.79
C ILE A 260 -0.23 -23.09 -14.32
N LYS A 261 -1.32 -23.75 -13.92
CA LYS A 261 -1.40 -24.41 -12.60
C LYS A 261 -0.51 -25.64 -12.49
N THR A 262 -0.07 -26.16 -13.63
CA THR A 262 0.85 -27.27 -13.73
C THR A 262 2.26 -26.73 -13.93
N ARG A 263 3.24 -27.21 -13.13
CA ARG A 263 4.66 -26.85 -13.28
C ARG A 263 5.17 -27.19 -14.69
N ASN A 264 6.29 -26.60 -15.06
CA ASN A 264 6.96 -26.85 -16.34
C ASN A 264 6.08 -26.51 -17.57
N THR A 265 5.27 -25.46 -17.47
CA THR A 265 4.31 -25.05 -18.51
C THR A 265 4.59 -23.63 -18.98
N VAL A 266 4.32 -23.36 -20.25
CA VAL A 266 4.37 -22.01 -20.82
C VAL A 266 3.01 -21.59 -21.36
N LEU A 267 2.55 -20.43 -20.93
CA LEU A 267 1.41 -19.72 -21.50
C LEU A 267 1.93 -18.61 -22.42
N GLY A 268 1.76 -18.76 -23.72
CA GLY A 268 2.00 -17.67 -24.66
C GLY A 268 0.82 -16.70 -24.72
N MET A 269 1.06 -15.42 -24.43
CA MET A 269 0.10 -14.39 -24.75
C MET A 269 0.28 -13.96 -26.21
N PRO A 270 -0.80 -13.69 -26.95
CA PRO A 270 -0.69 -13.00 -28.23
C PRO A 270 -0.12 -11.59 -27.99
N ALA A 271 0.59 -11.04 -28.99
CA ALA A 271 1.01 -9.65 -28.95
C ALA A 271 -0.19 -8.72 -28.69
N VAL A 272 0.00 -7.75 -27.81
CA VAL A 272 -1.06 -6.81 -27.44
C VAL A 272 -0.85 -5.51 -28.20
N PRO A 273 -1.68 -5.22 -29.25
CA PRO A 273 -1.56 -4.00 -30.00
C PRO A 273 -1.76 -2.76 -29.11
N ALA A 274 -1.08 -1.67 -29.44
CA ALA A 274 -1.08 -0.44 -28.64
C ALA A 274 -2.49 0.09 -28.34
N GLU A 275 -3.42 -0.03 -29.28
CA GLU A 275 -4.81 0.43 -29.14
C GLU A 275 -5.64 -0.41 -28.14
N LYS A 276 -5.17 -1.59 -27.77
CA LYS A 276 -5.79 -2.43 -26.73
C LYS A 276 -5.22 -2.19 -25.35
N LEU A 277 -4.08 -1.55 -25.23
CA LEU A 277 -3.53 -1.12 -23.97
C LEU A 277 -4.39 0.02 -23.40
N ARG A 278 -4.60 0.00 -22.07
CA ARG A 278 -5.37 1.02 -21.38
C ARG A 278 -4.49 1.77 -20.41
N THR A 279 -4.72 3.08 -20.29
CA THR A 279 -4.10 3.87 -19.21
C THR A 279 -4.43 3.20 -17.88
N HIS A 280 -3.44 3.07 -17.05
CA HIS A 280 -3.54 2.42 -15.74
C HIS A 280 -2.75 3.21 -14.71
N LEU A 281 -3.11 3.07 -13.45
CA LEU A 281 -2.35 3.64 -12.35
C LEU A 281 -2.31 2.64 -11.20
N ASN A 282 -1.15 2.04 -11.05
CA ASN A 282 -0.83 1.17 -9.93
C ASN A 282 0.26 1.85 -9.09
N TYR A 283 -0.10 2.30 -7.90
CA TYR A 283 0.79 3.07 -7.02
C TYR A 283 2.00 2.27 -6.57
N PHE A 284 1.82 0.97 -6.28
CA PHE A 284 2.92 0.09 -5.89
C PHE A 284 3.94 -0.07 -7.02
N VAL A 285 3.49 -0.35 -8.23
CA VAL A 285 4.39 -0.51 -9.40
C VAL A 285 5.13 0.79 -9.67
N LYS A 286 4.43 1.94 -9.67
CA LYS A 286 5.03 3.25 -9.85
C LYS A 286 6.14 3.53 -8.83
N TYR A 287 5.84 3.31 -7.56
CA TYR A 287 6.80 3.45 -6.46
C TYR A 287 7.97 2.47 -6.60
N ASN A 288 7.69 1.20 -6.91
CA ASN A 288 8.71 0.15 -7.02
C ASN A 288 9.66 0.37 -8.19
N ASP A 289 9.19 1.02 -9.26
CA ASP A 289 10.01 1.46 -10.39
C ASP A 289 10.86 2.71 -10.09
N GLY A 290 10.75 3.26 -8.89
CA GLY A 290 11.52 4.43 -8.43
C GLY A 290 10.92 5.77 -8.85
N PHE A 291 9.70 5.80 -9.39
CA PHE A 291 9.03 7.05 -9.72
C PHE A 291 8.30 7.65 -8.51
N PRO A 292 8.24 9.00 -8.44
CA PRO A 292 7.44 9.66 -7.42
C PRO A 292 5.95 9.33 -7.57
N VAL A 293 5.30 9.05 -6.46
CA VAL A 293 3.85 8.93 -6.35
C VAL A 293 3.32 10.25 -5.83
N SER A 294 2.47 10.92 -6.60
CA SER A 294 1.81 12.17 -6.21
C SER A 294 0.34 11.88 -5.93
N ILE A 295 -0.13 12.25 -4.76
CA ILE A 295 -1.51 12.11 -4.33
C ILE A 295 -2.10 13.50 -4.16
N GLY A 296 -3.23 13.76 -4.81
CA GLY A 296 -3.80 15.09 -4.93
C GLY A 296 -2.90 16.05 -5.71
N GLU A 297 -3.34 17.30 -5.84
CA GLU A 297 -2.50 18.35 -6.40
C GLU A 297 -1.74 19.05 -5.28
N THR A 298 -0.47 19.36 -5.47
CA THR A 298 0.38 20.01 -4.44
C THR A 298 -0.24 21.31 -3.92
N ASN A 299 -0.90 22.08 -4.79
CA ASN A 299 -1.60 23.31 -4.43
C ASN A 299 -2.91 23.08 -3.67
N ASP A 300 -3.45 21.88 -3.73
CA ASP A 300 -4.72 21.47 -3.10
C ASP A 300 -4.52 20.59 -1.85
N GLY A 301 -3.32 20.62 -1.29
CA GLY A 301 -3.00 19.82 -0.10
C GLY A 301 -2.51 18.40 -0.40
N GLY A 302 -2.06 18.14 -1.62
CA GLY A 302 -1.50 16.86 -2.02
C GLY A 302 -0.14 16.55 -1.38
N VAL A 303 0.28 15.30 -1.48
CA VAL A 303 1.53 14.76 -0.95
C VAL A 303 2.26 14.00 -2.05
N GLN A 304 3.58 14.14 -2.07
CA GLN A 304 4.45 13.34 -2.91
C GLN A 304 5.37 12.47 -2.06
N PHE A 305 5.55 11.21 -2.45
CA PHE A 305 6.49 10.28 -1.83
C PHE A 305 7.12 9.37 -2.89
N SER A 306 8.27 8.80 -2.58
CA SER A 306 9.02 7.92 -3.49
C SER A 306 9.78 6.86 -2.72
N LYS A 307 10.34 5.88 -3.44
CA LYS A 307 11.22 4.87 -2.84
C LYS A 307 12.50 5.48 -2.25
N GLU A 308 12.95 6.61 -2.80
CA GLU A 308 14.10 7.36 -2.30
C GLU A 308 13.78 8.11 -0.99
N SER A 309 12.68 8.90 -0.98
CA SER A 309 12.28 9.69 0.20
C SER A 309 11.67 8.86 1.32
N ASN A 310 11.00 7.77 0.98
CA ASN A 310 10.27 6.89 1.89
C ASN A 310 10.58 5.42 1.55
N PRO A 311 11.78 4.91 1.86
CA PRO A 311 12.18 3.56 1.47
C PRO A 311 11.41 2.46 2.23
N GLY A 312 11.43 1.25 1.68
CA GLY A 312 10.89 0.06 2.34
C GLY A 312 9.37 -0.12 2.20
N GLY A 313 8.82 0.32 1.05
CA GLY A 313 7.40 0.07 0.73
C GLY A 313 7.05 -1.41 0.76
N ILE A 314 5.94 -1.74 1.42
CA ILE A 314 5.46 -3.10 1.64
C ILE A 314 4.15 -3.29 0.88
N LEU A 315 4.11 -4.30 0.00
CA LEU A 315 2.86 -4.77 -0.58
C LEU A 315 2.15 -5.66 0.44
N VAL A 316 0.98 -5.22 0.90
CA VAL A 316 0.15 -5.93 1.87
C VAL A 316 -0.89 -6.72 1.11
N ASN A 317 -0.69 -8.03 1.07
CA ASN A 317 -1.58 -8.97 0.44
C ASN A 317 -2.26 -9.82 1.50
N SER A 318 -3.53 -9.57 1.79
CA SER A 318 -4.25 -10.35 2.78
C SER A 318 -5.03 -11.48 2.11
N THR A 319 -4.41 -12.63 1.96
CA THR A 319 -5.10 -13.86 1.57
C THR A 319 -5.59 -14.67 2.78
N LYS A 320 -5.15 -14.36 3.98
CA LYS A 320 -5.58 -15.02 5.25
C LYS A 320 -5.30 -14.15 6.47
N ASN A 321 -6.36 -13.94 7.27
CA ASN A 321 -6.28 -13.46 8.65
C ASN A 321 -5.56 -12.12 8.86
N ASN A 322 -6.27 -11.01 8.60
CA ASN A 322 -5.95 -9.68 9.13
C ASN A 322 -4.45 -9.34 9.11
N THR A 323 -3.95 -8.90 7.97
CA THR A 323 -2.59 -8.37 7.91
C THR A 323 -2.50 -7.17 8.85
N LEU A 324 -1.69 -7.29 9.87
CA LEU A 324 -1.55 -6.29 10.92
C LEU A 324 -0.45 -5.29 10.56
N ILE A 325 -0.84 -4.04 10.36
CA ILE A 325 0.08 -2.91 10.27
C ILE A 325 0.38 -2.45 11.70
N LYS A 326 1.64 -2.67 12.15
CA LYS A 326 2.05 -2.48 13.55
C LYS A 326 3.09 -1.38 13.76
N LYS A 327 3.50 -0.69 12.70
CA LYS A 327 4.54 0.34 12.76
C LYS A 327 4.43 1.31 11.58
N ASP A 328 5.18 2.38 11.65
CA ASP A 328 5.36 3.34 10.56
C ASP A 328 5.93 2.69 9.30
N GLY A 329 5.60 3.23 8.15
CA GLY A 329 6.09 2.76 6.85
C GLY A 329 5.20 3.16 5.68
N VAL A 330 5.55 2.68 4.51
CA VAL A 330 4.76 2.80 3.29
C VAL A 330 4.12 1.44 3.01
N TYR A 331 2.81 1.41 2.92
CA TYR A 331 2.01 0.21 2.73
C TYR A 331 1.12 0.35 1.50
N PHE A 332 1.19 -0.63 0.62
CA PHE A 332 0.32 -0.74 -0.55
C PHE A 332 -0.63 -1.89 -0.33
N ILE A 333 -1.92 -1.59 -0.20
CA ILE A 333 -2.94 -2.57 0.16
C ILE A 333 -3.55 -3.17 -1.10
N CYS A 334 -3.49 -4.50 -1.19
CA CYS A 334 -3.95 -5.28 -2.31
C CYS A 334 -4.97 -6.31 -1.82
N ASN A 335 -6.15 -5.87 -1.41
CA ASN A 335 -7.20 -6.77 -0.93
C ASN A 335 -8.59 -6.26 -1.31
N GLU A 336 -9.50 -7.18 -1.59
CA GLU A 336 -10.91 -6.89 -1.82
C GLU A 336 -11.80 -7.36 -0.65
N ASN A 337 -11.45 -8.44 0.01
CA ASN A 337 -12.33 -9.13 0.96
C ASN A 337 -11.88 -8.99 2.41
N ASP A 338 -10.62 -9.28 2.70
CA ASP A 338 -10.09 -9.24 4.07
C ASP A 338 -9.36 -7.91 4.32
N PRO A 339 -9.84 -7.07 5.23
CA PRO A 339 -9.22 -5.77 5.48
C PRO A 339 -7.84 -5.92 6.13
N ALA A 340 -6.89 -5.07 5.75
CA ALA A 340 -5.68 -4.85 6.54
C ALA A 340 -6.04 -4.07 7.80
N GLN A 341 -5.50 -4.45 8.96
CA GLN A 341 -5.78 -3.78 10.23
C GLN A 341 -4.63 -2.89 10.69
N ILE A 342 -4.92 -1.63 10.98
CA ILE A 342 -3.99 -0.72 11.65
C ILE A 342 -4.13 -0.92 13.17
N LYS A 343 -3.08 -1.50 13.76
CA LYS A 343 -3.09 -1.96 15.16
C LYS A 343 -1.92 -1.42 15.98
N TYR A 344 -1.59 -0.15 15.84
CA TYR A 344 -0.63 0.54 16.71
C TYR A 344 -1.08 1.98 16.94
N ASN A 345 -0.49 2.64 17.92
CA ASN A 345 -0.94 3.97 18.33
C ASN A 345 0.02 5.07 17.88
N GLU A 346 1.29 5.03 18.31
CA GLU A 346 2.22 6.14 18.06
C GLU A 346 2.78 6.07 16.66
N THR A 347 2.74 7.18 15.93
CA THR A 347 3.26 7.28 14.55
C THR A 347 4.04 8.56 14.34
N ASN A 348 5.19 8.44 13.68
CA ASN A 348 5.97 9.55 13.13
C ASN A 348 5.60 9.83 11.67
N GLY A 349 4.83 8.94 11.08
CA GLY A 349 4.32 9.03 9.73
C GLY A 349 3.99 7.66 9.17
N ILE A 350 2.87 7.56 8.48
CA ILE A 350 2.43 6.35 7.79
C ILE A 350 1.78 6.73 6.45
N ILE A 351 2.12 5.98 5.42
CA ILE A 351 1.52 6.08 4.10
C ILE A 351 0.83 4.76 3.79
N VAL A 352 -0.47 4.80 3.53
CA VAL A 352 -1.28 3.62 3.21
C VAL A 352 -2.07 3.91 1.93
N CYS A 353 -1.74 3.19 0.87
CA CYS A 353 -2.37 3.36 -0.44
C CYS A 353 -3.02 2.06 -0.91
N GLY A 354 -4.19 2.12 -1.50
CA GLY A 354 -4.71 1.04 -2.34
C GLY A 354 -3.79 0.88 -3.56
N VAL A 355 -3.52 -0.35 -3.96
CA VAL A 355 -2.58 -0.64 -5.06
C VAL A 355 -3.05 -0.07 -6.39
N ASP A 356 -4.30 -0.34 -6.75
CA ASP A 356 -4.90 0.04 -8.03
C ASP A 356 -5.85 1.22 -7.84
N ALA A 357 -5.60 2.33 -8.53
CA ALA A 357 -6.43 3.52 -8.43
C ALA A 357 -7.91 3.29 -8.82
N SER A 358 -8.21 2.26 -9.60
CA SER A 358 -9.58 1.91 -10.03
C SER A 358 -10.35 1.06 -9.02
N VAL A 359 -9.68 0.47 -8.02
CA VAL A 359 -10.28 -0.44 -7.04
C VAL A 359 -9.87 -0.04 -5.63
N LYS A 360 -10.83 0.27 -4.77
CA LYS A 360 -10.55 0.63 -3.37
C LYS A 360 -10.31 -0.62 -2.53
N SER A 361 -9.11 -0.71 -1.95
CA SER A 361 -8.75 -1.75 -0.98
C SER A 361 -9.29 -1.43 0.42
N LYS A 362 -9.45 -2.46 1.27
CA LYS A 362 -10.07 -2.31 2.60
C LYS A 362 -9.03 -2.22 3.72
N VAL A 363 -9.25 -1.27 4.62
CA VAL A 363 -8.47 -1.08 5.85
C VAL A 363 -9.40 -0.91 7.05
N GLU A 364 -9.09 -1.57 8.14
CA GLU A 364 -9.77 -1.38 9.43
C GLU A 364 -8.88 -0.67 10.44
N MET A 365 -9.46 0.30 11.12
CA MET A 365 -8.84 0.95 12.26
C MET A 365 -9.13 0.13 13.53
N ALA A 366 -8.14 -0.57 14.04
CA ALA A 366 -8.24 -1.33 15.30
C ALA A 366 -7.61 -0.56 16.47
N LYS A 367 -6.87 0.50 16.21
CA LYS A 367 -6.30 1.44 17.19
C LYS A 367 -6.35 2.86 16.65
N THR A 368 -6.41 3.81 17.58
CA THR A 368 -6.28 5.24 17.24
C THR A 368 -4.83 5.57 16.91
N LEU A 369 -4.58 6.17 15.76
CA LEU A 369 -3.25 6.71 15.42
C LEU A 369 -2.98 7.99 16.22
N GLN A 370 -1.76 8.11 16.75
CA GLN A 370 -1.33 9.22 17.56
C GLN A 370 -0.03 9.81 17.02
N PRO A 371 -0.06 10.95 16.33
CA PRO A 371 1.15 11.65 15.95
C PRO A 371 2.05 11.86 17.18
N ALA A 372 3.26 11.30 17.13
CA ALA A 372 4.11 11.14 18.32
C ALA A 372 5.23 12.18 18.43
N THR A 373 5.59 12.88 17.35
CA THR A 373 6.86 13.62 17.33
C THR A 373 6.78 15.04 16.84
N LYS A 374 7.92 15.70 17.01
CA LYS A 374 8.27 16.97 16.37
C LYS A 374 8.82 16.68 14.98
N GLY A 375 8.21 17.18 13.93
CA GLY A 375 8.72 17.06 12.57
C GLY A 375 7.67 17.11 11.48
N ASP A 376 8.09 16.81 10.27
CA ASP A 376 7.29 16.88 9.05
C ASP A 376 6.64 15.53 8.69
N GLY A 377 6.26 14.73 9.69
CA GLY A 377 5.61 13.44 9.48
C GLY A 377 4.34 13.54 8.65
N VAL A 378 4.08 12.50 7.86
CA VAL A 378 2.90 12.42 7.01
C VAL A 378 2.06 11.22 7.39
N ILE A 379 0.77 11.44 7.65
CA ILE A 379 -0.26 10.39 7.67
C ILE A 379 -1.05 10.52 6.38
N LEU A 380 -0.92 9.54 5.50
CA LEU A 380 -1.60 9.52 4.21
C LEU A 380 -2.42 8.24 4.06
N PHE A 381 -3.68 8.40 3.70
CA PHE A 381 -4.57 7.34 3.25
C PHE A 381 -5.08 7.67 1.86
N GLU A 382 -4.84 6.77 0.91
CA GLU A 382 -5.17 6.96 -0.49
C GLU A 382 -5.92 5.75 -1.05
N ASN A 383 -7.02 6.02 -1.74
CA ASN A 383 -7.79 5.03 -2.50
C ASN A 383 -8.22 3.79 -1.69
N LEU A 384 -8.82 4.03 -0.53
CA LEU A 384 -9.16 2.99 0.45
C LEU A 384 -10.62 3.04 0.88
N VAL A 385 -11.16 1.89 1.26
CA VAL A 385 -12.34 1.79 2.13
C VAL A 385 -11.84 1.65 3.57
N ILE A 386 -12.07 2.67 4.40
CA ILE A 386 -11.59 2.72 5.78
C ILE A 386 -12.78 2.61 6.72
N SER A 387 -12.75 1.63 7.62
CA SER A 387 -13.80 1.42 8.61
C SER A 387 -13.22 1.17 10.01
N PRO A 388 -14.00 1.38 11.08
CA PRO A 388 -13.59 0.91 12.39
C PRO A 388 -13.69 -0.62 12.44
N GLU A 389 -12.72 -1.27 13.08
CA GLU A 389 -12.86 -2.67 13.51
C GLU A 389 -14.07 -2.78 14.45
N ALA A 390 -14.73 -3.94 14.48
CA ALA A 390 -16.03 -4.12 15.13
C ALA A 390 -16.11 -3.63 16.59
N THR A 391 -15.01 -3.73 17.34
CA THR A 391 -14.91 -3.30 18.73
C THR A 391 -14.34 -1.88 18.89
N PHE A 392 -13.88 -1.25 17.81
CA PHE A 392 -13.26 0.05 17.86
C PHE A 392 -14.31 1.18 17.85
N THR A 393 -14.34 1.96 18.92
CA THR A 393 -15.29 3.09 19.12
C THR A 393 -14.58 4.44 19.25
N GLY A 394 -13.27 4.49 18.99
CA GLY A 394 -12.44 5.67 19.15
C GLY A 394 -12.46 6.64 17.97
N ASP A 395 -11.72 7.73 18.10
CA ASP A 395 -11.36 8.61 17.00
C ASP A 395 -10.27 7.92 16.14
N PHE A 396 -10.24 8.13 14.83
CA PHE A 396 -9.23 7.49 13.98
C PHE A 396 -7.84 8.06 14.25
N ILE A 397 -7.75 9.38 14.38
CA ILE A 397 -6.50 10.05 14.71
C ILE A 397 -6.76 10.94 15.94
N THR A 398 -5.89 10.81 16.93
CA THR A 398 -5.88 11.73 18.08
C THR A 398 -4.44 11.96 18.52
N GLN A 399 -4.21 13.07 19.17
CA GLN A 399 -2.90 13.33 19.71
C GLN A 399 -2.63 12.49 20.96
N LYS A 400 -1.37 12.07 21.13
CA LYS A 400 -0.90 11.43 22.36
C LYS A 400 -1.09 12.38 23.53
N LYS A 401 -1.69 11.88 24.61
CA LYS A 401 -1.86 12.61 25.85
C LYS A 401 -0.49 12.77 26.52
N ALA A 402 0.19 13.86 26.23
CA ALA A 402 1.46 14.16 26.88
C ALA A 402 1.22 14.65 28.30
N THR A 403 1.81 13.97 29.28
CA THR A 403 1.75 14.35 30.68
C THR A 403 2.73 15.47 31.04
N ALA A 404 3.70 15.80 30.19
CA ALA A 404 4.78 16.70 30.57
C ALA A 404 5.51 17.47 29.46
N ASN A 405 5.09 17.47 28.19
CA ASN A 405 5.87 18.16 27.14
C ASN A 405 5.08 19.19 26.36
N PRO A 406 5.62 20.40 26.21
CA PRO A 406 5.08 21.42 25.33
C PRO A 406 5.32 21.06 23.87
N GLY A 407 4.31 21.26 23.05
CA GLY A 407 4.40 21.38 21.60
C GLY A 407 4.73 20.11 20.82
N THR A 408 3.70 19.49 20.24
CA THR A 408 3.87 18.53 19.15
C THR A 408 3.73 19.27 17.82
N SER A 409 4.71 19.15 16.92
CA SER A 409 4.55 19.59 15.53
C SER A 409 4.44 18.36 14.64
N PHE A 410 3.53 18.41 13.66
CA PHE A 410 3.33 17.36 12.69
C PHE A 410 3.12 17.96 11.29
N GLY A 411 3.60 17.30 10.25
CA GLY A 411 3.53 17.80 8.90
C GLY A 411 2.11 17.76 8.34
N SER A 412 1.70 16.61 7.83
CA SER A 412 0.44 16.51 7.09
C SER A 412 -0.39 15.29 7.47
N ILE A 413 -1.71 15.48 7.50
CA ILE A 413 -2.70 14.40 7.62
C ILE A 413 -3.60 14.50 6.39
N VAL A 414 -3.56 13.49 5.53
CA VAL A 414 -4.24 13.50 4.23
C VAL A 414 -5.06 12.23 4.06
N PHE A 415 -6.32 12.41 3.69
CA PHE A 415 -7.20 11.38 3.16
C PHE A 415 -7.61 11.79 1.75
N ASP A 416 -7.30 10.98 0.77
CA ASP A 416 -7.68 11.26 -0.61
C ASP A 416 -8.34 10.03 -1.25
N ASN A 417 -9.37 10.25 -2.05
CA ASN A 417 -10.11 9.21 -2.75
C ASN A 417 -10.52 8.02 -1.86
N CYS A 418 -10.90 8.27 -0.61
CA CYS A 418 -11.27 7.23 0.35
C CYS A 418 -12.79 7.16 0.59
N LYS A 419 -13.28 5.95 0.85
CA LYS A 419 -14.60 5.74 1.46
C LYS A 419 -14.40 5.50 2.96
N ILE A 420 -14.79 6.46 3.79
CA ILE A 420 -14.47 6.49 5.22
C ILE A 420 -15.75 6.31 6.03
N THR A 421 -15.77 5.33 6.91
CA THR A 421 -16.81 5.20 7.95
C THR A 421 -16.16 5.39 9.32
N THR A 422 -16.66 6.33 10.13
CA THR A 422 -16.12 6.58 11.47
C THR A 422 -17.11 6.25 12.57
N ALA A 423 -16.62 5.65 13.64
CA ALA A 423 -17.42 5.43 14.85
C ALA A 423 -17.62 6.73 15.66
N LYS A 424 -16.69 7.69 15.56
CA LYS A 424 -16.71 8.96 16.27
C LYS A 424 -16.17 10.09 15.38
N ASN A 425 -14.99 10.64 15.66
CA ASN A 425 -14.37 11.67 14.84
C ASN A 425 -13.29 11.09 13.93
N LEU A 426 -13.02 11.74 12.80
CA LEU A 426 -11.88 11.38 11.96
C LEU A 426 -10.58 11.83 12.64
N ILE A 427 -10.50 13.12 13.00
CA ILE A 427 -9.32 13.69 13.68
C ILE A 427 -9.80 14.46 14.91
N ASN A 428 -9.25 14.12 16.07
CA ASN A 428 -9.58 14.77 17.34
C ASN A 428 -8.33 15.10 18.15
N ILE A 429 -7.94 16.37 18.17
CA ILE A 429 -6.72 16.86 18.81
C ILE A 429 -7.08 17.60 20.08
N ASN A 430 -6.92 16.95 21.21
CA ASN A 430 -7.40 17.45 22.50
C ASN A 430 -6.30 18.02 23.42
N ASN A 431 -5.03 17.97 23.00
CA ASN A 431 -3.93 18.41 23.85
C ASN A 431 -3.44 19.83 23.51
N LYS A 432 -2.80 20.43 24.50
CA LYS A 432 -2.19 21.75 24.39
C LYS A 432 -1.06 21.77 23.37
N GLU A 433 -0.97 22.86 22.63
CA GLU A 433 0.20 23.22 21.82
C GLU A 433 0.56 22.21 20.72
N THR A 434 -0.43 21.71 19.99
CA THR A 434 -0.18 20.95 18.76
C THR A 434 -0.19 21.87 17.56
N SER A 435 0.86 21.78 16.76
CA SER A 435 0.95 22.43 15.45
C SER A 435 0.91 21.41 14.35
N ILE A 436 -0.05 21.51 13.44
CA ILE A 436 -0.12 20.69 12.22
C ILE A 436 -0.02 21.63 11.03
N THR A 437 0.90 21.32 10.11
CA THR A 437 1.06 22.16 8.92
C THR A 437 -0.18 22.06 8.03
N ARG A 438 -0.67 20.81 7.78
CA ARG A 438 -1.79 20.62 6.86
C ARG A 438 -2.69 19.48 7.27
N VAL A 439 -4.00 19.69 7.12
CA VAL A 439 -5.02 18.63 7.15
C VAL A 439 -5.81 18.70 5.87
N SER A 440 -5.89 17.58 5.13
CA SER A 440 -6.63 17.52 3.87
C SER A 440 -7.54 16.30 3.84
N VAL A 441 -8.79 16.51 3.46
CA VAL A 441 -9.75 15.45 3.12
C VAL A 441 -10.29 15.77 1.73
N LEU A 442 -9.85 14.96 0.76
CA LEU A 442 -10.04 15.23 -0.67
C LEU A 442 -10.76 14.05 -1.31
N ASN A 443 -11.72 14.31 -2.18
CA ASN A 443 -12.36 13.28 -2.99
C ASN A 443 -12.92 12.08 -2.19
N CYS A 444 -13.34 12.28 -0.94
CA CYS A 444 -13.75 11.21 -0.04
C CYS A 444 -15.27 11.09 0.08
N ASP A 445 -15.75 9.84 0.26
CA ASP A 445 -17.09 9.55 0.80
C ASP A 445 -16.97 9.31 2.30
N TYR A 446 -17.51 10.20 3.09
CA TYR A 446 -17.42 10.14 4.55
C TYR A 446 -18.78 9.83 5.17
N PHE A 447 -18.87 8.75 5.91
CA PHE A 447 -20.08 8.30 6.59
C PHE A 447 -19.88 8.28 8.11
N ALA A 448 -20.60 9.12 8.81
CA ALA A 448 -20.59 9.11 10.25
C ALA A 448 -21.54 8.01 10.79
N LYS A 449 -20.99 7.12 11.63
CA LYS A 449 -21.77 6.08 12.34
C LYS A 449 -22.15 6.50 13.77
N GLY A 450 -21.47 7.50 14.33
CA GLY A 450 -21.77 8.04 15.66
C GLY A 450 -22.83 9.14 15.63
N ASN A 451 -23.55 9.33 16.74
CA ASN A 451 -24.57 10.36 16.86
C ASN A 451 -24.03 11.80 16.69
N ALA A 452 -22.76 12.03 17.02
CA ALA A 452 -22.05 13.28 16.77
C ALA A 452 -20.71 12.95 16.13
N SER A 453 -20.38 13.60 15.02
CA SER A 453 -19.16 13.36 14.27
C SER A 453 -18.51 14.64 13.80
N ARG A 454 -17.19 14.64 13.77
CA ARG A 454 -16.36 15.76 13.32
C ARG A 454 -15.26 15.26 12.40
N VAL A 455 -15.03 15.98 11.31
CA VAL A 455 -13.88 15.69 10.48
C VAL A 455 -12.60 16.11 11.21
N LEU A 456 -12.57 17.34 11.73
CA LEU A 456 -11.47 17.84 12.53
C LEU A 456 -12.00 18.53 13.80
N SER A 457 -11.52 18.06 14.94
CA SER A 457 -11.84 18.67 16.25
C SER A 457 -10.56 19.02 16.99
N PHE A 458 -10.47 20.27 17.43
CA PHE A 458 -9.51 20.68 18.45
C PHE A 458 -10.26 20.84 19.77
N GLY A 459 -9.78 20.18 20.80
CA GLY A 459 -10.17 20.49 22.16
C GLY A 459 -9.61 21.86 22.59
N ASN A 460 -9.65 22.13 23.85
CA ASN A 460 -9.17 23.40 24.42
C ASN A 460 -7.70 23.65 24.07
N ASN A 461 -7.35 24.87 23.63
CA ASN A 461 -6.05 25.55 23.72
C ASN A 461 -5.32 25.86 22.40
N ALA A 462 -4.12 26.41 22.53
CA ALA A 462 -3.21 26.99 21.56
C ALA A 462 -2.74 26.07 20.42
N SER A 463 -3.52 25.07 20.07
CA SER A 463 -3.25 24.22 18.91
C SER A 463 -3.52 24.97 17.61
N THR A 464 -2.66 24.73 16.63
CA THR A 464 -2.71 25.41 15.34
C THR A 464 -2.75 24.40 14.19
N VAL A 465 -3.49 24.76 13.14
CA VAL A 465 -3.37 24.14 11.81
C VAL A 465 -3.12 25.26 10.82
N SER A 466 -2.04 25.15 10.05
CA SER A 466 -1.76 26.21 9.09
C SER A 466 -2.76 26.17 7.93
N GLU A 467 -3.10 24.97 7.45
CA GLU A 467 -4.01 24.82 6.32
C GLU A 467 -4.97 23.65 6.51
N LEU A 468 -6.26 23.90 6.33
CA LEU A 468 -7.34 22.90 6.29
C LEU A 468 -7.98 22.88 4.92
N ASN A 469 -7.84 21.76 4.20
CA ASN A 469 -8.44 21.54 2.88
C ASN A 469 -9.48 20.44 2.95
N ILE A 470 -10.72 20.80 2.70
CA ILE A 470 -11.87 19.89 2.64
C ILE A 470 -12.53 20.09 1.28
N ARG A 471 -12.22 19.21 0.33
CA ARG A 471 -12.58 19.43 -1.06
C ARG A 471 -13.16 18.21 -1.72
N ASN A 472 -14.22 18.41 -2.50
CA ASN A 472 -14.84 17.41 -3.34
C ASN A 472 -15.27 16.14 -2.57
N ASN A 473 -15.82 16.32 -1.35
CA ASN A 473 -16.24 15.20 -0.53
C ASN A 473 -17.77 15.08 -0.49
N ILE A 474 -18.24 13.85 -0.27
CA ILE A 474 -19.62 13.59 0.10
C ILE A 474 -19.65 13.22 1.58
N PHE A 475 -20.32 14.03 2.38
CA PHE A 475 -20.55 13.79 3.81
C PHE A 475 -21.95 13.30 4.03
N GLY A 476 -22.08 12.11 4.60
CA GLY A 476 -23.37 11.48 4.87
C GLY A 476 -23.43 10.77 6.20
N VAL A 477 -24.50 10.05 6.41
CA VAL A 477 -24.79 9.28 7.63
C VAL A 477 -24.81 7.81 7.28
N ALA A 478 -24.11 6.99 8.06
CA ALA A 478 -24.15 5.55 7.86
C ALA A 478 -25.57 5.01 8.12
N GLU A 479 -25.94 3.97 7.40
CA GLU A 479 -27.26 3.32 7.50
C GLU A 479 -27.57 2.96 8.97
N GLY A 480 -28.82 3.20 9.39
CA GLY A 480 -29.26 2.96 10.76
C GLY A 480 -28.77 3.95 11.81
N THR A 481 -28.02 4.98 11.43
CA THR A 481 -27.51 6.00 12.35
C THR A 481 -28.42 7.21 12.38
N VAL A 482 -28.74 7.69 13.58
CA VAL A 482 -29.40 8.99 13.80
C VAL A 482 -28.36 10.01 14.21
N MET A 483 -28.00 10.89 13.29
CA MET A 483 -27.06 11.96 13.56
C MET A 483 -27.72 13.08 14.34
N THR A 484 -27.04 13.57 15.36
CA THR A 484 -27.49 14.70 16.18
C THR A 484 -26.66 15.96 15.97
N ASP A 485 -25.43 15.84 15.54
CA ASP A 485 -24.51 16.96 15.27
C ASP A 485 -23.35 16.55 14.35
N PHE A 486 -23.20 17.26 13.25
CA PHE A 486 -22.07 17.09 12.32
C PHE A 486 -21.29 18.39 12.17
N LYS A 487 -19.95 18.29 12.18
CA LYS A 487 -19.06 19.41 11.92
C LYS A 487 -17.87 19.01 11.06
N VAL A 488 -17.59 19.84 10.07
CA VAL A 488 -16.31 19.77 9.35
C VAL A 488 -15.17 20.19 10.28
N LEU A 489 -15.35 21.30 10.99
CA LEU A 489 -14.36 21.82 11.92
C LEU A 489 -15.01 22.21 13.25
N HIS A 490 -14.44 21.73 14.33
CA HIS A 490 -14.75 22.16 15.69
C HIS A 490 -13.49 22.64 16.40
N CYS A 491 -13.20 23.93 16.29
CA CYS A 491 -12.00 24.58 16.84
C CYS A 491 -12.36 25.81 17.70
N PRO A 492 -13.02 25.60 18.87
CA PRO A 492 -13.51 26.70 19.67
C PRO A 492 -12.42 27.52 20.37
N GLU A 493 -11.21 27.02 20.47
CA GLU A 493 -10.11 27.66 21.21
C GLU A 493 -8.77 27.73 20.45
N GLY A 494 -8.65 27.04 19.30
CA GLY A 494 -7.41 26.98 18.50
C GLY A 494 -7.40 27.98 17.34
N THR A 495 -6.40 27.82 16.49
CA THR A 495 -6.21 28.61 15.27
C THR A 495 -6.13 27.72 14.04
N VAL A 496 -6.82 28.09 12.97
CA VAL A 496 -6.61 27.55 11.64
C VAL A 496 -6.35 28.73 10.72
N SER A 497 -5.11 28.86 10.18
CA SER A 497 -4.75 30.06 9.43
C SER A 497 -5.49 30.13 8.10
N ALA A 498 -5.58 29.03 7.37
CA ALA A 498 -6.34 28.95 6.12
C ALA A 498 -7.36 27.81 6.17
N ILE A 499 -8.61 28.13 5.83
CA ILE A 499 -9.71 27.16 5.71
C ILE A 499 -10.21 27.18 4.27
N ASN A 500 -10.15 26.02 3.61
CA ASN A 500 -10.58 25.81 2.25
C ASN A 500 -11.62 24.68 2.22
N VAL A 501 -12.89 25.02 2.12
CA VAL A 501 -14.03 24.08 2.07
C VAL A 501 -14.76 24.26 0.74
N TYR A 502 -14.38 23.47 -0.25
CA TYR A 502 -14.84 23.63 -1.63
C TYR A 502 -15.58 22.42 -2.16
N SER A 503 -16.65 22.66 -2.92
CA SER A 503 -17.31 21.65 -3.75
C SER A 503 -17.69 20.38 -2.99
N ASN A 504 -18.10 20.49 -1.72
CA ASN A 504 -18.53 19.34 -0.94
C ASN A 504 -20.05 19.19 -0.98
N THR A 505 -20.52 17.95 -0.91
CA THR A 505 -21.94 17.62 -0.71
C THR A 505 -22.15 17.14 0.71
N PHE A 506 -23.09 17.76 1.43
CA PHE A 506 -23.55 17.35 2.75
C PHE A 506 -24.96 16.74 2.60
N ASP A 507 -25.06 15.43 2.80
CA ASP A 507 -26.31 14.70 2.59
C ASP A 507 -26.86 14.15 3.89
N ASN A 508 -28.13 14.40 4.19
CA ASN A 508 -28.81 13.96 5.41
C ASN A 508 -28.05 14.26 6.72
N THR A 509 -27.17 15.25 6.73
CA THR A 509 -26.42 15.64 7.92
C THR A 509 -27.26 16.49 8.86
N THR A 510 -26.90 16.51 10.14
CA THR A 510 -27.56 17.38 11.13
C THR A 510 -26.58 18.43 11.63
N ILE A 511 -26.95 19.70 11.48
CA ILE A 511 -26.15 20.84 11.97
C ILE A 511 -26.91 21.51 13.11
N VAL A 512 -26.26 21.60 14.27
CA VAL A 512 -26.82 22.29 15.43
C VAL A 512 -26.22 23.67 15.62
N ASN A 513 -26.81 24.45 16.48
CA ASN A 513 -26.63 25.88 16.88
C ASN A 513 -25.35 26.60 16.48
N ALA A 514 -24.23 25.93 16.40
CA ALA A 514 -22.94 26.54 16.19
C ALA A 514 -22.43 26.44 14.74
N GLY A 515 -23.19 25.78 13.85
CA GLY A 515 -22.83 25.63 12.45
C GLY A 515 -21.91 24.43 12.17
N CYS A 516 -21.59 24.25 10.88
CA CYS A 516 -20.73 23.19 10.37
C CYS A 516 -19.24 23.44 10.69
N VAL A 517 -18.84 24.70 10.80
CA VAL A 517 -17.50 25.16 11.13
C VAL A 517 -17.55 26.06 12.35
N ILE A 518 -16.88 25.65 13.42
CA ILE A 518 -16.68 26.46 14.63
C ILE A 518 -15.20 26.77 14.75
N ILE A 519 -14.86 28.04 14.85
CA ILE A 519 -13.47 28.49 14.92
C ILE A 519 -13.30 29.70 15.81
N LYS A 520 -12.17 29.76 16.54
CA LYS A 520 -11.81 30.95 17.32
C LYS A 520 -10.97 31.92 16.51
N ASN A 521 -9.91 31.46 15.90
CA ASN A 521 -8.99 32.30 15.15
C ASN A 521 -8.81 31.73 13.73
N VAL A 522 -9.01 32.57 12.73
CA VAL A 522 -8.78 32.27 11.31
C VAL A 522 -8.31 33.53 10.60
N GLU A 523 -7.37 33.37 9.68
CA GLU A 523 -6.87 34.48 8.83
C GLU A 523 -7.60 34.49 7.49
N ASN A 524 -7.63 33.33 6.82
CA ASN A 524 -8.27 33.15 5.52
C ASN A 524 -9.33 32.06 5.60
N CYS A 525 -10.55 32.35 5.12
CA CYS A 525 -11.66 31.39 5.15
C CYS A 525 -12.41 31.40 3.83
N HIS A 526 -12.22 30.34 3.07
CA HIS A 526 -12.90 30.12 1.80
C HIS A 526 -13.85 28.93 1.92
N MET A 527 -15.13 29.15 1.72
CA MET A 527 -16.17 28.13 1.81
C MET A 527 -17.14 28.35 0.65
N MET A 528 -16.88 27.66 -0.47
CA MET A 528 -17.57 27.93 -1.74
C MET A 528 -18.03 26.64 -2.42
N TYR A 529 -19.10 26.78 -3.23
CA TYR A 529 -19.61 25.72 -4.09
C TYR A 529 -20.06 24.45 -3.34
N ASN A 530 -20.39 24.57 -2.05
CA ASN A 530 -20.88 23.42 -1.30
C ASN A 530 -22.37 23.24 -1.48
N LEU A 531 -22.81 21.99 -1.54
CA LEU A 531 -24.19 21.57 -1.62
C LEU A 531 -24.65 20.96 -0.29
N PHE A 532 -25.72 21.46 0.27
CA PHE A 532 -26.40 20.89 1.44
C PHE A 532 -27.72 20.30 0.99
N ASN A 533 -27.80 18.97 0.98
CA ASN A 533 -28.96 18.22 0.56
C ASN A 533 -29.62 17.57 1.77
N GLU A 534 -30.91 17.81 2.00
CA GLU A 534 -31.68 17.27 3.14
C GLU A 534 -31.00 17.46 4.50
N THR A 535 -30.15 18.47 4.62
CA THR A 535 -29.44 18.76 5.87
C THR A 535 -30.43 19.32 6.90
N VAL A 536 -30.50 18.65 8.06
CA VAL A 536 -31.37 19.06 9.15
C VAL A 536 -30.71 20.16 9.98
N LEU A 537 -31.36 21.33 10.03
CA LEU A 537 -30.94 22.45 10.88
C LEU A 537 -31.79 22.45 12.15
N LYS A 538 -31.21 22.13 13.29
CA LYS A 538 -31.97 21.98 14.56
C LYS A 538 -32.41 23.31 15.21
N THR A 539 -31.94 24.46 14.71
CA THR A 539 -32.37 25.75 15.22
C THR A 539 -32.48 26.81 14.13
N ALA A 540 -33.40 27.71 14.27
CA ALA A 540 -33.67 28.83 13.34
C ALA A 540 -32.47 29.76 13.07
N ASN A 541 -31.40 29.66 13.84
CA ASN A 541 -30.18 30.46 13.75
C ASN A 541 -28.92 29.62 13.49
N SER A 542 -29.02 28.47 12.89
CA SER A 542 -27.84 27.70 12.52
C SER A 542 -27.04 28.47 11.49
N ASN A 543 -25.75 28.63 11.76
CA ASN A 543 -24.80 29.29 10.87
C ASN A 543 -23.98 28.24 10.15
N PHE A 544 -23.52 28.54 8.93
CA PHE A 544 -22.56 27.67 8.25
C PHE A 544 -21.23 27.66 9.03
N GLY A 545 -20.79 28.81 9.50
CA GLY A 545 -19.64 28.94 10.37
C GLY A 545 -19.90 29.85 11.56
N ASN A 546 -19.25 29.58 12.66
CA ASN A 546 -19.29 30.40 13.87
C ASN A 546 -17.86 30.77 14.31
N TYR A 547 -17.55 32.05 14.17
CA TYR A 547 -16.31 32.63 14.64
C TYR A 547 -16.47 33.10 16.10
N LYS A 548 -15.66 32.56 16.99
CA LYS A 548 -15.69 32.83 18.43
C LYS A 548 -14.62 33.83 18.91
N GLY A 549 -13.74 34.31 18.03
CA GLY A 549 -12.69 35.26 18.37
C GLY A 549 -13.21 36.63 18.74
N THR A 550 -12.43 37.39 19.53
CA THR A 550 -12.71 38.76 19.85
C THR A 550 -12.41 39.70 18.68
N ALA A 551 -13.15 40.81 18.58
CA ALA A 551 -13.05 41.74 17.46
C ALA A 551 -11.66 42.38 17.24
N ALA A 552 -10.73 42.21 18.16
CA ALA A 552 -9.39 42.78 18.08
C ALA A 552 -8.41 42.00 17.21
N ALA A 553 -8.68 40.72 16.92
CA ALA A 553 -7.78 39.89 16.13
C ALA A 553 -8.11 40.00 14.64
N GLY A 554 -7.36 40.81 13.90
CA GLY A 554 -7.29 40.84 12.43
C GLY A 554 -8.61 40.86 11.65
N THR A 555 -8.58 41.19 10.40
CA THR A 555 -9.69 41.04 9.45
C THR A 555 -9.65 39.61 8.89
N ILE A 556 -10.76 38.87 9.00
CA ILE A 556 -10.86 37.58 8.32
C ILE A 556 -10.92 37.86 6.82
N MET A 557 -9.93 37.36 6.10
CA MET A 557 -9.89 37.39 4.63
C MET A 557 -10.58 36.18 4.09
N GLY A 558 -11.24 36.29 2.95
CA GLY A 558 -11.78 35.13 2.26
C GLY A 558 -13.20 35.33 1.73
N GLU A 559 -13.76 34.23 1.24
CA GLU A 559 -15.06 34.24 0.57
C GLU A 559 -15.93 33.08 1.02
N VAL A 560 -17.19 33.37 1.36
CA VAL A 560 -18.22 32.34 1.62
C VAL A 560 -19.37 32.59 0.66
N THR A 561 -19.29 31.97 -0.53
CA THR A 561 -20.21 32.24 -1.65
C THR A 561 -20.60 30.98 -2.38
N ASN A 562 -21.63 31.02 -3.20
CA ASN A 562 -22.06 29.95 -4.08
C ASN A 562 -22.33 28.63 -3.35
N ASN A 563 -22.81 28.69 -2.11
CA ASN A 563 -23.23 27.50 -1.39
C ASN A 563 -24.74 27.32 -1.56
N TYR A 564 -25.17 26.09 -1.86
CA TYR A 564 -26.55 25.77 -2.21
C TYR A 564 -27.16 24.84 -1.18
N PHE A 565 -28.48 25.01 -0.97
CA PHE A 565 -29.23 24.25 0.01
C PHE A 565 -30.51 23.70 -0.57
N TYR A 566 -30.79 22.46 -0.26
CA TYR A 566 -32.08 21.84 -0.42
C TYR A 566 -32.54 21.19 0.89
N THR A 567 -33.77 21.41 1.27
CA THR A 567 -34.41 20.70 2.39
C THR A 567 -35.91 20.62 2.14
N SER A 568 -36.49 19.45 2.37
CA SER A 568 -37.96 19.25 2.39
C SER A 568 -38.62 19.82 3.66
N GLY A 569 -37.80 20.25 4.66
CA GLY A 569 -38.29 20.77 5.94
C GLY A 569 -38.51 22.30 5.96
N THR A 570 -39.16 22.77 7.03
CA THR A 570 -39.58 24.18 7.21
C THR A 570 -38.45 25.14 7.61
N TYR A 571 -37.19 24.74 7.59
CA TYR A 571 -36.09 25.53 8.11
C TYR A 571 -35.44 26.39 7.04
N SER A 572 -35.56 27.71 7.23
CA SER A 572 -34.82 28.69 6.44
C SER A 572 -33.42 28.88 7.01
N LEU A 573 -32.46 29.06 6.11
CA LEU A 573 -31.11 28.99 6.32
C LEU A 573 -30.38 30.17 6.78
N ILE A 574 -29.33 29.88 7.36
CA ILE A 574 -27.90 30.00 7.45
C ILE A 574 -27.40 31.37 7.04
N ASN A 575 -27.02 32.10 8.04
CA ASN A 575 -26.09 33.19 7.85
C ASN A 575 -24.67 32.65 7.77
N ALA A 576 -23.84 33.30 6.96
CA ALA A 576 -22.40 33.03 6.90
C ALA A 576 -21.74 33.01 8.30
N LEU A 577 -20.54 33.33 8.42
CA LEU A 577 -19.83 33.43 9.69
C LEU A 577 -20.48 34.47 10.64
N LYS A 578 -20.76 34.08 11.89
CA LYS A 578 -21.14 35.00 12.96
C LYS A 578 -20.09 34.98 14.08
N PRO A 579 -19.76 36.12 14.68
CA PRO A 579 -20.12 37.45 14.27
C PRO A 579 -19.34 37.89 13.03
N GLN A 580 -20.01 38.55 12.08
CA GLN A 580 -19.31 39.20 10.99
C GLN A 580 -18.55 40.40 11.52
N LYS A 581 -17.29 40.53 11.15
CA LYS A 581 -16.56 41.77 11.33
C LYS A 581 -17.03 42.82 10.31
N THR A 582 -17.25 44.05 10.75
CA THR A 582 -17.50 45.18 9.87
C THR A 582 -16.32 45.30 8.89
N GLY A 583 -16.58 45.25 7.60
CA GLY A 583 -15.56 45.33 6.55
C GLY A 583 -14.96 44.00 6.07
N SER A 584 -15.38 42.86 6.60
CA SER A 584 -14.95 41.54 6.06
C SER A 584 -15.61 41.28 4.71
N PRO A 585 -14.86 40.87 3.67
CA PRO A 585 -15.39 40.66 2.33
C PRO A 585 -16.10 39.29 2.18
N VAL A 586 -16.80 38.85 3.21
CA VAL A 586 -17.52 37.57 3.17
C VAL A 586 -18.85 37.76 2.47
N LYS A 587 -19.00 37.18 1.29
CA LYS A 587 -20.23 37.17 0.52
C LYS A 587 -21.01 35.88 0.75
N LEU A 588 -22.31 35.97 0.89
CA LEU A 588 -23.21 34.83 1.03
C LEU A 588 -24.18 34.76 -0.16
N SER A 589 -24.25 33.64 -0.80
CA SER A 589 -25.33 33.31 -1.73
C SER A 589 -26.26 32.26 -1.10
N LYS A 590 -27.57 32.48 -1.24
CA LYS A 590 -28.61 31.59 -0.75
C LYS A 590 -29.52 31.26 -1.90
N THR A 591 -29.27 30.16 -2.59
CA THR A 591 -30.19 29.69 -3.61
C THR A 591 -30.75 28.37 -3.17
N PRO A 592 -32.04 28.28 -2.80
CA PRO A 592 -32.67 27.01 -2.48
C PRO A 592 -32.77 26.15 -3.76
N LEU A 593 -32.50 24.87 -3.64
CA LEU A 593 -32.77 23.89 -4.71
C LEU A 593 -34.28 23.61 -4.78
N SER A 594 -34.81 23.46 -6.00
CA SER A 594 -36.25 23.26 -6.22
C SER A 594 -36.70 21.82 -6.00
N SER A 595 -35.80 20.86 -5.93
CA SER A 595 -36.13 19.45 -5.73
C SER A 595 -35.01 18.69 -4.99
N ALA A 596 -35.38 17.60 -4.30
CA ALA A 596 -34.43 16.70 -3.67
C ALA A 596 -33.57 16.02 -4.73
N TRP A 597 -32.30 15.93 -4.44
CA TRP A 597 -31.34 15.19 -5.22
C TRP A 597 -30.63 14.19 -4.30
N ASP A 598 -30.51 12.93 -4.76
CA ASP A 598 -29.88 11.88 -4.00
C ASP A 598 -28.49 11.59 -4.56
N PRO A 599 -27.44 12.09 -3.93
CA PRO A 599 -26.05 11.89 -4.38
C PRO A 599 -25.56 10.46 -4.22
N PHE A 600 -26.28 9.62 -3.46
CA PHE A 600 -25.89 8.25 -3.15
C PHE A 600 -26.66 7.18 -3.92
N ASN A 601 -27.76 7.53 -4.57
CA ASN A 601 -28.65 6.54 -5.17
C ASN A 601 -28.18 6.07 -6.55
N GLY A 602 -27.30 5.10 -6.56
CA GLY A 602 -26.92 4.31 -7.74
C GLY A 602 -25.89 4.94 -8.67
N GLN A 603 -25.42 6.14 -8.40
CA GLN A 603 -24.41 6.82 -9.22
C GLN A 603 -23.32 7.43 -8.34
N TYR A 604 -22.56 6.59 -7.68
CA TYR A 604 -21.30 7.02 -7.09
C TYR A 604 -20.38 7.57 -8.17
N GLY A 605 -20.02 8.82 -8.04
CA GLY A 605 -18.90 9.38 -8.75
C GLY A 605 -19.21 10.34 -9.86
N ILE A 606 -20.45 10.65 -10.16
CA ILE A 606 -20.71 11.59 -11.22
C ILE A 606 -21.68 12.65 -10.73
N TYR A 607 -21.16 13.72 -10.17
CA TYR A 607 -21.80 15.00 -10.30
C TYR A 607 -21.39 15.58 -11.67
N ASP A 608 -21.67 14.86 -12.73
CA ASP A 608 -21.68 15.44 -14.05
C ASP A 608 -23.04 16.12 -14.22
N ILE A 609 -23.04 17.43 -14.14
CA ILE A 609 -24.23 18.26 -14.39
C ILE A 609 -24.84 17.97 -15.77
N ASN A 610 -24.08 17.40 -16.68
CA ASN A 610 -24.51 17.03 -18.04
C ASN A 610 -25.04 15.59 -18.13
N ALA A 611 -24.73 14.73 -17.17
CA ALA A 611 -25.10 13.30 -17.16
C ALA A 611 -26.27 12.96 -16.24
N VAL A 612 -26.69 13.90 -15.36
CA VAL A 612 -27.81 13.68 -14.43
C VAL A 612 -29.14 13.81 -15.15
N ASP A 613 -30.07 12.93 -14.84
CA ASP A 613 -31.45 13.00 -15.31
C ASP A 613 -32.01 14.43 -15.16
N PRO A 614 -32.29 15.12 -16.27
CA PRO A 614 -32.75 16.52 -16.22
C PRO A 614 -34.05 16.73 -15.47
N THR A 615 -34.82 15.66 -15.22
CA THR A 615 -36.06 15.71 -14.41
C THR A 615 -35.78 15.78 -12.90
N LYS A 616 -34.55 15.49 -12.48
CA LYS A 616 -34.10 15.50 -11.08
C LYS A 616 -33.10 16.61 -10.77
N GLN A 617 -32.78 17.44 -11.76
CA GLN A 617 -31.92 18.59 -11.56
C GLN A 617 -32.70 19.77 -10.92
N PRO A 618 -32.06 20.57 -10.10
CA PRO A 618 -32.62 21.87 -9.70
C PRO A 618 -32.89 22.70 -10.94
N SER A 619 -34.04 23.39 -10.97
CA SER A 619 -34.48 24.22 -12.09
C SER A 619 -33.62 25.45 -12.37
N GLU A 620 -32.61 25.69 -11.57
CA GLU A 620 -31.68 26.83 -11.68
C GLU A 620 -30.35 26.36 -12.24
N ALA A 621 -29.72 27.20 -13.08
CA ALA A 621 -28.38 26.94 -13.59
C ALA A 621 -27.38 26.87 -12.43
N ILE A 622 -27.08 25.66 -11.98
CA ILE A 622 -26.05 25.43 -10.98
C ILE A 622 -24.70 25.57 -11.67
N LEU A 623 -23.79 26.33 -11.05
CA LEU A 623 -22.44 26.44 -11.53
C LEU A 623 -21.75 25.05 -11.54
N PRO A 624 -20.93 24.75 -12.55
CA PRO A 624 -20.36 23.41 -12.74
C PRO A 624 -19.50 22.88 -11.59
N ASN A 625 -19.21 23.70 -10.59
CA ASN A 625 -18.34 23.33 -9.45
C ASN A 625 -19.12 23.10 -8.15
N ILE A 626 -20.47 23.06 -8.18
CA ILE A 626 -21.25 22.92 -6.96
C ILE A 626 -21.39 21.45 -6.55
N GLY A 627 -21.13 21.20 -5.26
CA GLY A 627 -21.11 19.85 -4.71
C GLY A 627 -19.88 19.05 -5.11
N ALA A 628 -19.82 17.80 -4.70
CA ALA A 628 -18.76 16.90 -5.04
C ALA A 628 -18.83 16.48 -6.52
N HIS A 629 -17.67 16.47 -7.21
CA HIS A 629 -17.51 16.04 -8.58
C HIS A 629 -16.58 14.83 -8.63
N ARG A 630 -17.00 13.77 -9.30
CA ARG A 630 -16.22 12.54 -9.42
C ARG A 630 -16.27 11.94 -10.79
#